data_3ab371eb405ad19dc1c74cf444aee288
#
_entry.id   3ab371eb405ad19dc1c74cf444aee288
#
_cell.length_a   1.000
_cell.length_b   1.000
_cell.length_c   1.000
_cell.angle_alpha   90.00
_cell.angle_beta   90.00
_cell.angle_gamma   90.00
#
_symmetry.space_group_name_H-M   'P 1'
#
loop_
_entity.id
_entity.type
_entity.pdbx_description
1 polymer ?
#
loop_
_entity_poly.entity_id
_entity_poly.type
_entity_poly.pdbx_seq_one_letter_code
_entity_poly.pdbx_strand_id
1 'polypeptide(L)'
;NNMDLVPGSFRVQGDIIQIVPPHTAEYYIKIDTFGDEIERIAMVDILTGEVKRTYLTYPIFPAYGHASTRQRIKEATVTILAELEERLAYFRKEGKLLEAERLEMRTRQDVESMLEFGMCPGIENYSRHIDKRQPGERPFTLIDYFPKDFMLIIDESHVTLPQVKGMYNGDRSRKLTLVEYGFRLPSALDNRPLNFSEFEAIMPQTICTSATPGDYELERANREVVEQIIRPTGLVDPRI
;
A
#
# COMPACT_ATOMS: atom_id res chain seq x y z
N ASN A 1 -7.25 -26.96 7.30
CA ASN A 1 -5.93 -26.77 6.72
C ASN A 1 -4.90 -26.64 7.84
N ASN A 2 -3.98 -27.60 7.94
CA ASN A 2 -2.82 -27.55 8.84
C ASN A 2 -1.75 -26.62 8.24
N MET A 3 -2.09 -25.38 8.01
CA MET A 3 -1.09 -24.36 7.65
C MET A 3 -0.34 -23.93 8.90
N ASP A 4 0.96 -23.76 8.78
CA ASP A 4 1.78 -23.17 9.82
C ASP A 4 1.26 -21.77 10.15
N LEU A 5 1.27 -21.43 11.45
CA LEU A 5 0.87 -20.11 11.92
C LEU A 5 2.00 -19.11 11.60
N VAL A 6 1.87 -18.43 10.47
CA VAL A 6 2.80 -17.37 10.04
C VAL A 6 2.12 -15.99 10.10
N PRO A 7 2.89 -14.89 10.21
CA PRO A 7 2.33 -13.53 10.21
C PRO A 7 1.33 -13.29 9.06
N GLY A 8 0.17 -12.74 9.39
CA GLY A 8 -0.92 -12.47 8.44
C GLY A 8 -1.78 -13.69 8.08
N SER A 9 -1.56 -14.84 8.70
CA SER A 9 -2.38 -16.05 8.49
C SER A 9 -3.40 -16.27 9.60
N PHE A 10 -4.37 -17.13 9.31
CA PHE A 10 -5.31 -17.62 10.32
C PHE A 10 -5.61 -19.10 10.12
N ARG A 11 -6.04 -19.76 11.19
CA ARG A 11 -6.45 -21.14 11.19
C ARG A 11 -7.74 -21.30 11.97
N VAL A 12 -8.62 -22.16 11.50
CA VAL A 12 -9.89 -22.51 12.18
C VAL A 12 -9.88 -24.02 12.47
N GLN A 13 -10.12 -24.40 13.72
CA GLN A 13 -10.20 -25.79 14.18
C GLN A 13 -11.40 -25.91 15.13
N GLY A 14 -12.51 -26.49 14.63
CA GLY A 14 -13.76 -26.52 15.37
C GLY A 14 -14.22 -25.13 15.76
N ASP A 15 -14.45 -24.90 17.04
CA ASP A 15 -14.91 -23.63 17.61
C ASP A 15 -13.75 -22.66 17.96
N ILE A 16 -12.54 -22.93 17.47
CA ILE A 16 -11.35 -22.13 17.76
C ILE A 16 -10.85 -21.48 16.49
N ILE A 17 -10.70 -20.15 16.53
CA ILE A 17 -10.05 -19.35 15.49
C ILE A 17 -8.71 -18.83 16.04
N GLN A 18 -7.63 -19.06 15.30
CA GLN A 18 -6.29 -18.58 15.65
C GLN A 18 -5.82 -17.64 14.54
N ILE A 19 -5.44 -16.43 14.90
CA ILE A 19 -5.04 -15.38 13.96
C ILE A 19 -3.67 -14.88 14.35
N VAL A 20 -2.69 -14.94 13.45
CA VAL A 20 -1.38 -14.32 13.64
C VAL A 20 -1.41 -12.92 13.01
N PRO A 21 -1.30 -11.85 13.82
CA PRO A 21 -1.26 -10.49 13.29
C PRO A 21 -0.06 -10.31 12.33
N PRO A 22 -0.18 -9.47 11.27
CA PRO A 22 0.87 -9.34 10.26
C PRO A 22 2.17 -8.71 10.77
N HIS A 23 2.14 -8.05 11.91
CA HIS A 23 3.26 -7.31 12.49
C HIS A 23 4.08 -8.11 13.50
N THR A 24 3.72 -9.39 13.76
CA THR A 24 4.41 -10.22 14.78
C THR A 24 4.48 -11.67 14.36
N ALA A 25 5.53 -12.37 14.84
CA ALA A 25 5.67 -13.81 14.79
C ALA A 25 5.74 -14.45 16.20
N GLU A 26 5.52 -13.66 17.26
CA GLU A 26 5.72 -14.10 18.63
C GLU A 26 4.44 -14.66 19.27
N TYR A 27 3.28 -14.17 18.82
CA TYR A 27 2.00 -14.57 19.39
C TYR A 27 0.91 -14.65 18.32
N TYR A 28 -0.15 -15.36 18.67
CA TYR A 28 -1.40 -15.35 17.91
C TYR A 28 -2.58 -14.98 18.81
N ILE A 29 -3.65 -14.50 18.19
CA ILE A 29 -4.91 -14.24 18.86
C ILE A 29 -5.77 -15.48 18.72
N LYS A 30 -6.13 -16.06 19.86
CA LYS A 30 -7.05 -17.18 19.98
C LYS A 30 -8.44 -16.66 20.30
N ILE A 31 -9.41 -17.05 19.50
CA ILE A 31 -10.82 -16.76 19.71
C ILE A 31 -11.53 -18.08 19.92
N ASP A 32 -12.06 -18.28 21.11
CA ASP A 32 -12.91 -19.41 21.44
C ASP A 32 -14.37 -18.99 21.20
N THR A 33 -15.12 -19.78 20.42
CA THR A 33 -16.52 -19.51 20.08
C THR A 33 -17.41 -20.65 20.55
N PHE A 34 -18.68 -20.36 20.82
CA PHE A 34 -19.73 -21.36 21.02
C PHE A 34 -20.94 -20.96 20.20
N GLY A 35 -21.22 -21.71 19.14
CA GLY A 35 -22.21 -21.29 18.13
C GLY A 35 -21.83 -19.95 17.51
N ASP A 36 -22.71 -18.96 17.60
CA ASP A 36 -22.51 -17.61 17.06
C ASP A 36 -21.92 -16.61 18.07
N GLU A 37 -21.58 -17.08 19.28
CA GLU A 37 -21.06 -16.22 20.35
C GLU A 37 -19.56 -16.40 20.54
N ILE A 38 -18.86 -15.28 20.84
CA ILE A 38 -17.46 -15.29 21.23
C ILE A 38 -17.37 -15.42 22.75
N GLU A 39 -16.84 -16.54 23.24
CA GLU A 39 -16.65 -16.77 24.67
C GLU A 39 -15.38 -16.12 25.21
N ARG A 40 -14.30 -16.15 24.41
CA ARG A 40 -12.99 -15.70 24.88
C ARG A 40 -12.12 -15.21 23.73
N ILE A 41 -11.40 -14.12 23.98
CA ILE A 41 -10.31 -13.62 23.11
C ILE A 41 -9.03 -13.61 23.96
N ALA A 42 -7.98 -14.32 23.50
CA ALA A 42 -6.72 -14.44 24.23
C ALA A 42 -5.51 -14.24 23.29
N MET A 43 -4.49 -13.58 23.80
CA MET A 43 -3.15 -13.55 23.19
C MET A 43 -2.37 -14.75 23.73
N VAL A 44 -1.86 -15.56 22.82
CA VAL A 44 -1.16 -16.81 23.12
C VAL A 44 0.22 -16.80 22.49
N ASP A 45 1.23 -17.12 23.25
CA ASP A 45 2.60 -17.26 22.76
C ASP A 45 2.70 -18.42 21.75
N ILE A 46 3.34 -18.16 20.61
CA ILE A 46 3.42 -19.16 19.52
C ILE A 46 4.29 -20.36 19.90
N LEU A 47 5.35 -20.14 20.69
CA LEU A 47 6.32 -21.16 21.03
C LEU A 47 5.88 -21.99 22.24
N THR A 48 5.41 -21.30 23.30
CA THR A 48 5.07 -21.98 24.59
C THR A 48 3.62 -22.39 24.68
N GLY A 49 2.72 -21.78 23.88
CA GLY A 49 1.27 -21.97 23.99
C GLY A 49 0.66 -21.32 25.24
N GLU A 50 1.43 -20.51 25.96
CA GLU A 50 0.99 -19.84 27.17
C GLU A 50 0.09 -18.63 26.85
N VAL A 51 -0.99 -18.48 27.62
CA VAL A 51 -1.87 -17.30 27.52
C VAL A 51 -1.22 -16.12 28.19
N LYS A 52 -0.78 -15.15 27.40
CA LYS A 52 -0.16 -13.91 27.90
C LYS A 52 -1.19 -12.89 28.40
N ARG A 53 -2.35 -12.80 27.72
CA ARG A 53 -3.38 -11.82 28.03
C ARG A 53 -4.74 -12.21 27.46
N THR A 54 -5.82 -11.78 28.13
CA THR A 54 -7.20 -11.88 27.61
C THR A 54 -7.77 -10.51 27.32
N TYR A 55 -8.70 -10.45 26.36
CA TYR A 55 -9.30 -9.20 25.87
C TYR A 55 -10.83 -9.32 25.84
N LEU A 56 -11.53 -8.23 26.05
CA LEU A 56 -12.97 -8.11 25.76
C LEU A 56 -13.20 -7.84 24.27
N THR A 57 -12.30 -7.05 23.68
CA THR A 57 -12.32 -6.72 22.24
C THR A 57 -10.87 -6.67 21.73
N TYR A 58 -10.65 -7.11 20.50
CA TYR A 58 -9.34 -7.05 19.87
C TYR A 58 -9.48 -6.61 18.42
N PRO A 59 -8.77 -5.55 17.96
CA PRO A 59 -8.82 -5.11 16.58
C PRO A 59 -7.96 -6.02 15.71
N ILE A 60 -8.54 -6.56 14.65
CA ILE A 60 -7.83 -7.36 13.65
C ILE A 60 -7.68 -6.50 12.39
N PHE A 61 -6.43 -6.16 12.08
CA PHE A 61 -6.10 -5.39 10.90
C PHE A 61 -5.81 -6.31 9.70
N PRO A 62 -6.13 -5.87 8.47
CA PRO A 62 -5.80 -6.64 7.28
C PRO A 62 -4.29 -6.81 7.13
N ALA A 63 -3.87 -7.96 6.59
CA ALA A 63 -2.46 -8.24 6.28
C ALA A 63 -1.98 -7.56 4.99
N TYR A 64 -2.90 -7.09 4.16
CA TYR A 64 -2.62 -6.48 2.86
C TYR A 64 -3.29 -5.11 2.74
N GLY A 65 -2.59 -4.14 2.14
CA GLY A 65 -3.07 -2.76 2.01
C GLY A 65 -4.31 -2.58 1.14
N HIS A 66 -4.64 -3.55 0.29
CA HIS A 66 -5.81 -3.53 -0.59
C HIS A 66 -6.91 -4.52 -0.18
N ALA A 67 -6.89 -5.01 1.06
CA ALA A 67 -7.98 -5.82 1.59
C ALA A 67 -9.29 -5.02 1.61
N SER A 68 -10.36 -5.61 1.09
CA SER A 68 -11.66 -4.94 0.96
C SER A 68 -12.81 -5.90 1.23
N THR A 69 -14.01 -5.36 1.41
CA THR A 69 -15.21 -6.19 1.61
C THR A 69 -15.59 -6.89 0.30
N ARG A 70 -16.24 -8.06 0.41
CA ARG A 70 -16.75 -8.79 -0.76
C ARG A 70 -17.67 -7.93 -1.62
N GLN A 71 -18.48 -7.08 -1.00
CA GLN A 71 -19.38 -6.18 -1.73
C GLN A 71 -18.59 -5.17 -2.56
N ARG A 72 -17.55 -4.56 -1.98
CA ARG A 72 -16.71 -3.58 -2.66
C ARG A 72 -15.92 -4.19 -3.82
N ILE A 73 -15.44 -5.41 -3.64
CA ILE A 73 -14.79 -6.17 -4.72
C ILE A 73 -15.77 -6.44 -5.88
N LYS A 74 -17.00 -6.89 -5.59
CA LYS A 74 -18.03 -7.08 -6.63
C LYS A 74 -18.33 -5.80 -7.41
N GLU A 75 -18.45 -4.68 -6.72
CA GLU A 75 -18.68 -3.38 -7.37
C GLU A 75 -17.48 -2.97 -8.25
N ALA A 76 -16.25 -3.16 -7.76
CA ALA A 76 -15.04 -2.88 -8.50
C ALA A 76 -14.93 -3.76 -9.78
N THR A 77 -15.25 -5.05 -9.68
CA THR A 77 -15.16 -5.95 -10.85
C THR A 77 -16.10 -5.54 -11.98
N VAL A 78 -17.26 -4.95 -11.69
CA VAL A 78 -18.15 -4.41 -12.73
C VAL A 78 -17.48 -3.28 -13.52
N THR A 79 -16.86 -2.34 -12.82
CA THR A 79 -16.19 -1.20 -13.46
C THR A 79 -14.87 -1.59 -14.14
N ILE A 80 -14.14 -2.59 -13.60
CA ILE A 80 -12.96 -3.19 -14.23
C ILE A 80 -13.32 -3.84 -15.58
N LEU A 81 -14.39 -4.64 -15.61
CA LEU A 81 -14.85 -5.28 -16.85
C LEU A 81 -15.35 -4.27 -17.87
N ALA A 82 -16.02 -3.21 -17.45
CA ALA A 82 -16.42 -2.13 -18.35
C ALA A 82 -15.20 -1.46 -19.02
N GLU A 83 -14.18 -1.10 -18.23
CA GLU A 83 -12.93 -0.53 -18.74
C GLU A 83 -12.21 -1.53 -19.67
N LEU A 84 -12.24 -2.83 -19.34
CA LEU A 84 -11.68 -3.88 -20.21
C LEU A 84 -12.33 -3.87 -21.58
N GLU A 85 -13.66 -3.89 -21.67
CA GLU A 85 -14.36 -3.92 -22.95
C GLU A 85 -14.05 -2.69 -23.81
N GLU A 86 -13.99 -1.50 -23.18
CA GLU A 86 -13.57 -0.27 -23.88
C GLU A 86 -12.14 -0.40 -24.44
N ARG A 87 -11.22 -0.94 -23.64
CA ARG A 87 -9.82 -1.09 -24.08
C ARG A 87 -9.65 -2.17 -25.13
N LEU A 88 -10.39 -3.27 -25.06
CA LEU A 88 -10.42 -4.29 -26.10
C LEU A 88 -10.93 -3.75 -27.44
N ALA A 89 -12.01 -2.96 -27.40
CA ALA A 89 -12.53 -2.30 -28.60
C ALA A 89 -11.47 -1.39 -29.24
N TYR A 90 -10.74 -0.62 -28.43
CA TYR A 90 -9.62 0.20 -28.91
C TYR A 90 -8.54 -0.64 -29.56
N PHE A 91 -8.04 -1.70 -28.92
CA PHE A 91 -6.97 -2.53 -29.47
C PHE A 91 -7.39 -3.24 -30.77
N ARG A 92 -8.62 -3.75 -30.84
CA ARG A 92 -9.16 -4.38 -32.04
C ARG A 92 -9.24 -3.40 -33.21
N LYS A 93 -9.66 -2.15 -32.94
CA LYS A 93 -9.70 -1.07 -33.94
C LYS A 93 -8.31 -0.72 -34.47
N GLU A 94 -7.31 -0.71 -33.61
CA GLU A 94 -5.91 -0.43 -33.97
C GLU A 94 -5.17 -1.64 -34.55
N GLY A 95 -5.83 -2.80 -34.71
CA GLY A 95 -5.22 -4.04 -35.21
C GLY A 95 -4.26 -4.73 -34.24
N LYS A 96 -4.26 -4.31 -32.96
CA LYS A 96 -3.42 -4.86 -31.87
C LYS A 96 -4.09 -6.08 -31.23
N LEU A 97 -4.23 -7.17 -32.00
CA LEU A 97 -5.00 -8.35 -31.56
C LEU A 97 -4.30 -9.11 -30.42
N LEU A 98 -2.97 -9.19 -30.45
CA LEU A 98 -2.19 -9.87 -29.42
C LEU A 98 -2.28 -9.15 -28.06
N GLU A 99 -2.24 -7.82 -28.09
CA GLU A 99 -2.42 -6.98 -26.91
C GLU A 99 -3.83 -7.13 -26.33
N ALA A 100 -4.83 -7.20 -27.20
CA ALA A 100 -6.22 -7.41 -26.80
C ALA A 100 -6.38 -8.77 -26.10
N GLU A 101 -5.91 -9.86 -26.72
CA GLU A 101 -6.01 -11.21 -26.17
C GLU A 101 -5.30 -11.33 -24.81
N ARG A 102 -4.08 -10.80 -24.71
CA ARG A 102 -3.29 -10.79 -23.48
C ARG A 102 -4.01 -10.05 -22.35
N LEU A 103 -4.51 -8.86 -22.63
CA LEU A 103 -5.22 -8.05 -21.64
C LEU A 103 -6.52 -8.73 -21.21
N GLU A 104 -7.28 -9.28 -22.15
CA GLU A 104 -8.54 -9.96 -21.86
C GLU A 104 -8.32 -11.17 -20.95
N MET A 105 -7.40 -12.06 -21.34
CA MET A 105 -7.10 -13.27 -20.56
C MET A 105 -6.65 -12.92 -19.14
N ARG A 106 -5.72 -11.99 -19.00
CA ARG A 106 -5.18 -11.59 -17.69
C ARG A 106 -6.25 -10.94 -16.82
N THR A 107 -7.00 -9.98 -17.35
CA THR A 107 -7.97 -9.22 -16.55
C THR A 107 -9.13 -10.11 -16.12
N ARG A 108 -9.62 -11.01 -16.98
CA ARG A 108 -10.70 -11.94 -16.59
C ARG A 108 -10.25 -12.91 -15.50
N GLN A 109 -9.02 -13.44 -15.59
CA GLN A 109 -8.44 -14.30 -14.54
C GLN A 109 -8.28 -13.55 -13.21
N ASP A 110 -7.80 -12.30 -13.25
CA ASP A 110 -7.65 -11.46 -12.06
C ASP A 110 -9.02 -11.18 -11.42
N VAL A 111 -10.05 -10.89 -12.22
CA VAL A 111 -11.45 -10.67 -11.75
C VAL A 111 -12.02 -11.94 -11.11
N GLU A 112 -11.83 -13.12 -11.71
CA GLU A 112 -12.25 -14.40 -11.14
C GLU A 112 -11.59 -14.65 -9.78
N SER A 113 -10.28 -14.45 -9.68
CA SER A 113 -9.52 -14.56 -8.43
C SER A 113 -10.02 -13.58 -7.36
N MET A 114 -10.33 -12.33 -7.73
CA MET A 114 -10.89 -11.34 -6.81
C MET A 114 -12.28 -11.73 -6.30
N LEU A 115 -13.13 -12.30 -7.14
CA LEU A 115 -14.48 -12.75 -6.74
C LEU A 115 -14.43 -13.98 -5.84
N GLU A 116 -13.50 -14.89 -6.09
CA GLU A 116 -13.36 -16.15 -5.33
C GLU A 116 -12.63 -15.93 -4.01
N PHE A 117 -11.45 -15.31 -4.06
CA PHE A 117 -10.53 -15.17 -2.92
C PHE A 117 -10.51 -13.78 -2.29
N GLY A 118 -11.15 -12.78 -2.89
CA GLY A 118 -11.10 -11.38 -2.45
C GLY A 118 -9.82 -10.65 -2.86
N MET A 119 -8.91 -11.30 -3.59
CA MET A 119 -7.61 -10.76 -4.01
C MET A 119 -7.09 -11.42 -5.28
N CYS A 120 -6.15 -10.76 -5.95
CA CYS A 120 -5.35 -11.33 -7.03
C CYS A 120 -3.91 -10.79 -6.97
N PRO A 121 -2.92 -11.46 -7.61
CA PRO A 121 -1.58 -10.92 -7.76
C PRO A 121 -1.60 -9.61 -8.57
N GLY A 122 -1.09 -8.52 -7.97
CA GLY A 122 -1.11 -7.21 -8.61
C GLY A 122 -2.44 -6.45 -8.45
N ILE A 123 -3.23 -6.75 -7.43
CA ILE A 123 -4.52 -6.11 -7.12
C ILE A 123 -4.40 -4.58 -7.04
N GLU A 124 -3.23 -4.06 -6.68
CA GLU A 124 -2.94 -2.63 -6.64
C GLU A 124 -3.14 -1.92 -7.99
N ASN A 125 -3.03 -2.65 -9.11
CA ASN A 125 -3.31 -2.10 -10.44
C ASN A 125 -4.79 -1.79 -10.68
N TYR A 126 -5.67 -2.33 -9.84
CA TYR A 126 -7.10 -2.09 -9.84
C TYR A 126 -7.55 -1.16 -8.71
N SER A 127 -6.62 -0.55 -7.96
CA SER A 127 -6.89 0.27 -6.78
C SER A 127 -7.86 1.41 -7.07
N ARG A 128 -7.80 2.05 -8.24
CA ARG A 128 -8.75 3.10 -8.63
C ARG A 128 -10.20 2.63 -8.55
N HIS A 129 -10.50 1.42 -9.03
CA HIS A 129 -11.84 0.82 -9.00
C HIS A 129 -12.24 0.43 -7.57
N ILE A 130 -11.31 -0.18 -6.81
CA ILE A 130 -11.55 -0.61 -5.42
C ILE A 130 -11.82 0.60 -4.53
N ASP A 131 -11.06 1.67 -4.70
CA ASP A 131 -11.18 2.92 -3.92
C ASP A 131 -12.29 3.84 -4.43
N LYS A 132 -12.89 3.53 -5.61
CA LYS A 132 -13.90 4.36 -6.30
C LYS A 132 -13.38 5.76 -6.63
N ARG A 133 -12.10 5.89 -6.94
CA ARG A 133 -11.47 7.15 -7.34
C ARG A 133 -11.79 7.48 -8.79
N GLN A 134 -11.84 8.77 -9.10
CA GLN A 134 -11.97 9.25 -10.47
C GLN A 134 -10.67 9.06 -11.25
N PRO A 135 -10.72 8.98 -12.59
CA PRO A 135 -9.52 8.96 -13.43
C PRO A 135 -8.61 10.16 -13.12
N GLY A 136 -7.32 9.88 -12.89
CA GLY A 136 -6.32 10.91 -12.54
C GLY A 136 -6.30 11.34 -11.08
N GLU A 137 -7.30 10.97 -10.29
CA GLU A 137 -7.31 11.25 -8.85
C GLU A 137 -6.15 10.57 -8.13
N ARG A 138 -5.46 11.32 -7.23
CA ARG A 138 -4.31 10.79 -6.51
C ARG A 138 -4.69 9.61 -5.61
N PRO A 139 -3.81 8.61 -5.43
CA PRO A 139 -4.04 7.55 -4.46
C PRO A 139 -3.88 8.07 -3.03
N PHE A 140 -4.43 7.31 -2.07
CA PHE A 140 -4.10 7.47 -0.67
C PHE A 140 -2.66 7.01 -0.43
N THR A 141 -1.95 7.75 0.45
CA THR A 141 -0.58 7.46 0.86
C THR A 141 -0.50 7.32 2.36
N LEU A 142 0.65 6.88 2.88
CA LEU A 142 0.87 6.78 4.32
C LEU A 142 0.60 8.12 5.04
N ILE A 143 0.90 9.24 4.40
CA ILE A 143 0.70 10.59 4.96
C ILE A 143 -0.79 10.86 5.25
N ASP A 144 -1.70 10.31 4.46
CA ASP A 144 -3.15 10.51 4.65
C ASP A 144 -3.69 9.87 5.94
N TYR A 145 -2.94 8.96 6.57
CA TYR A 145 -3.30 8.29 7.83
C TYR A 145 -2.81 9.02 9.08
N PHE A 146 -1.97 10.04 8.93
CA PHE A 146 -1.50 10.85 10.06
C PHE A 146 -2.55 11.89 10.47
N PRO A 147 -2.55 12.33 11.74
CA PRO A 147 -3.32 13.49 12.16
C PRO A 147 -2.96 14.72 11.32
N LYS A 148 -3.90 15.67 11.17
CA LYS A 148 -3.66 16.87 10.33
C LYS A 148 -2.52 17.77 10.81
N ASP A 149 -2.20 17.71 12.09
CA ASP A 149 -1.21 18.54 12.79
C ASP A 149 0.11 17.81 13.09
N PHE A 150 0.43 16.77 12.30
CA PHE A 150 1.70 16.07 12.47
C PHE A 150 2.89 16.91 11.95
N MET A 151 4.07 16.60 12.48
CA MET A 151 5.33 17.19 12.01
C MET A 151 6.02 16.19 11.08
N LEU A 152 6.45 16.66 9.91
CA LEU A 152 7.23 15.88 8.96
C LEU A 152 8.71 16.23 9.09
N ILE A 153 9.57 15.23 9.30
CA ILE A 153 11.02 15.41 9.30
C ILE A 153 11.57 14.67 8.09
N ILE A 154 12.23 15.40 7.20
CA ILE A 154 12.85 14.86 5.99
C ILE A 154 14.37 14.84 6.19
N ASP A 155 14.90 13.63 6.41
CA ASP A 155 16.33 13.43 6.54
C ASP A 155 17.00 13.35 5.16
N GLU A 156 18.25 13.83 5.10
CA GLU A 156 19.01 13.97 3.85
C GLU A 156 18.17 14.60 2.72
N SER A 157 17.54 15.71 3.04
CA SER A 157 16.51 16.36 2.19
C SER A 157 17.01 16.69 0.79
N HIS A 158 18.30 17.03 0.65
CA HIS A 158 18.95 17.30 -0.63
C HIS A 158 18.95 16.09 -1.59
N VAL A 159 18.79 14.87 -1.08
CA VAL A 159 18.63 13.63 -1.88
C VAL A 159 17.16 13.21 -1.91
N THR A 160 16.51 13.22 -0.77
CA THR A 160 15.14 12.71 -0.60
C THR A 160 14.12 13.49 -1.45
N LEU A 161 14.16 14.82 -1.44
CA LEU A 161 13.20 15.65 -2.18
C LEU A 161 13.34 15.49 -3.72
N PRO A 162 14.54 15.49 -4.31
CA PRO A 162 14.70 15.16 -5.73
C PRO A 162 14.21 13.75 -6.07
N GLN A 163 14.40 12.74 -5.22
CA GLN A 163 13.86 11.39 -5.43
C GLN A 163 12.34 11.40 -5.45
N VAL A 164 11.69 12.03 -4.47
CA VAL A 164 10.22 12.16 -4.44
C VAL A 164 9.72 12.84 -5.71
N LYS A 165 10.40 13.88 -6.16
CA LYS A 165 10.07 14.61 -7.41
C LYS A 165 10.18 13.72 -8.66
N GLY A 166 11.17 12.83 -8.71
CA GLY A 166 11.42 11.93 -9.83
C GLY A 166 10.50 10.71 -9.90
N MET A 167 9.97 10.25 -8.76
CA MET A 167 9.21 9.00 -8.66
C MET A 167 8.00 8.94 -9.59
N TYR A 168 7.22 10.01 -9.68
CA TYR A 168 6.02 10.07 -10.50
C TYR A 168 6.30 9.81 -11.98
N ASN A 169 7.28 10.51 -12.54
CA ASN A 169 7.60 10.40 -13.97
C ASN A 169 8.18 9.04 -14.32
N GLY A 170 9.03 8.47 -13.45
CA GLY A 170 9.60 7.14 -13.64
C GLY A 170 8.53 6.03 -13.63
N ASP A 171 7.63 6.07 -12.65
CA ASP A 171 6.52 5.10 -12.58
C ASP A 171 5.55 5.23 -13.76
N ARG A 172 5.19 6.46 -14.13
CA ARG A 172 4.30 6.76 -15.25
C ARG A 172 4.87 6.24 -16.57
N SER A 173 6.14 6.50 -16.86
CA SER A 173 6.78 6.05 -18.09
C SER A 173 6.73 4.51 -18.22
N ARG A 174 7.09 3.80 -17.16
CA ARG A 174 7.02 2.34 -17.12
C ARG A 174 5.60 1.82 -17.34
N LYS A 175 4.61 2.40 -16.66
CA LYS A 175 3.21 1.95 -16.74
C LYS A 175 2.56 2.26 -18.09
N LEU A 176 2.90 3.37 -18.72
CA LEU A 176 2.44 3.68 -20.09
C LEU A 176 2.81 2.56 -21.06
N THR A 177 4.05 2.08 -21.00
CA THR A 177 4.49 0.94 -21.81
C THR A 177 3.67 -0.32 -21.51
N LEU A 178 3.41 -0.63 -20.23
CA LEU A 178 2.60 -1.80 -19.86
C LEU A 178 1.16 -1.71 -20.37
N VAL A 179 0.57 -0.52 -20.34
CA VAL A 179 -0.78 -0.27 -20.86
C VAL A 179 -0.82 -0.33 -22.39
N GLU A 180 0.19 0.22 -23.07
CA GLU A 180 0.28 0.23 -24.52
C GLU A 180 0.39 -1.19 -25.09
N TYR A 181 1.11 -2.06 -24.42
CA TYR A 181 1.32 -3.44 -24.85
C TYR A 181 0.33 -4.46 -24.24
N GLY A 182 -0.77 -4.00 -23.65
CA GLY A 182 -1.84 -4.88 -23.15
C GLY A 182 -1.50 -5.69 -21.90
N PHE A 183 -0.53 -5.26 -21.09
CA PHE A 183 -0.21 -5.91 -19.82
C PHE A 183 -1.03 -5.39 -18.66
N ARG A 184 -1.60 -4.18 -18.77
CA ARG A 184 -2.40 -3.52 -17.73
C ARG A 184 -3.53 -2.70 -18.36
N LEU A 185 -4.61 -2.52 -17.61
CA LEU A 185 -5.65 -1.55 -17.94
C LEU A 185 -5.14 -0.10 -17.75
N PRO A 186 -5.71 0.88 -18.48
CA PRO A 186 -5.38 2.29 -18.29
C PRO A 186 -5.47 2.77 -16.85
N SER A 187 -6.44 2.27 -16.06
CA SER A 187 -6.60 2.58 -14.64
C SER A 187 -5.38 2.27 -13.76
N ALA A 188 -4.50 1.38 -14.19
CA ALA A 188 -3.25 1.09 -13.49
C ALA A 188 -2.31 2.30 -13.40
N LEU A 189 -2.49 3.30 -14.29
CA LEU A 189 -1.77 4.57 -14.23
C LEU A 189 -2.11 5.40 -12.99
N ASP A 190 -3.27 5.16 -12.38
CA ASP A 190 -3.74 5.87 -11.20
C ASP A 190 -3.30 5.23 -9.87
N ASN A 191 -2.68 4.04 -9.91
CA ASN A 191 -1.88 3.50 -8.82
C ASN A 191 -0.45 4.00 -8.96
N ARG A 192 -0.13 5.13 -8.40
CA ARG A 192 1.10 5.89 -8.69
C ARG A 192 1.61 6.64 -7.46
N PRO A 193 2.89 6.99 -7.41
CA PRO A 193 3.36 8.00 -6.48
C PRO A 193 2.61 9.33 -6.67
N LEU A 194 2.59 10.15 -5.65
CA LEU A 194 2.16 11.53 -5.78
C LEU A 194 3.08 12.26 -6.77
N ASN A 195 2.54 13.17 -7.57
CA ASN A 195 3.39 14.14 -8.20
C ASN A 195 3.87 15.17 -7.15
N PHE A 196 4.90 15.94 -7.47
CA PHE A 196 5.52 16.80 -6.47
C PHE A 196 4.58 17.88 -5.93
N SER A 197 3.71 18.45 -6.77
CA SER A 197 2.71 19.43 -6.33
C SER A 197 1.66 18.84 -5.39
N GLU A 198 1.24 17.60 -5.63
CA GLU A 198 0.35 16.87 -4.72
C GLU A 198 1.02 16.59 -3.37
N PHE A 199 2.32 16.22 -3.40
CA PHE A 199 3.11 16.04 -2.19
C PHE A 199 3.23 17.35 -1.39
N GLU A 200 3.59 18.45 -2.06
CA GLU A 200 3.66 19.78 -1.43
C GLU A 200 2.32 20.20 -0.79
N ALA A 201 1.21 19.91 -1.47
CA ALA A 201 -0.12 20.28 -0.99
C ALA A 201 -0.55 19.56 0.32
N ILE A 202 0.04 18.39 0.60
CA ILE A 202 -0.26 17.62 1.82
C ILE A 202 0.85 17.70 2.87
N MET A 203 1.98 18.34 2.56
CA MET A 203 3.06 18.56 3.52
C MET A 203 2.58 19.43 4.68
N PRO A 204 2.74 18.98 5.93
CA PRO A 204 2.47 19.79 7.12
C PRO A 204 3.66 20.69 7.42
N GLN A 205 3.75 21.17 8.67
CA GLN A 205 4.98 21.76 9.19
C GLN A 205 6.14 20.77 9.03
N THR A 206 7.19 21.18 8.32
CA THR A 206 8.27 20.30 7.90
C THR A 206 9.63 20.82 8.34
N ILE A 207 10.46 19.90 8.83
CA ILE A 207 11.88 20.13 9.13
C ILE A 207 12.69 19.33 8.10
N CYS A 208 13.58 19.99 7.39
CA CYS A 208 14.56 19.35 6.52
C CYS A 208 15.90 19.28 7.22
N THR A 209 16.53 18.09 7.25
CA THR A 209 17.89 17.92 7.76
C THR A 209 18.83 17.55 6.62
N SER A 210 20.00 18.16 6.57
CA SER A 210 20.99 17.89 5.52
C SER A 210 22.33 18.52 5.88
N ALA A 211 23.43 17.84 5.53
CA ALA A 211 24.76 18.44 5.58
C ALA A 211 24.98 19.45 4.44
N THR A 212 24.26 19.29 3.33
CA THR A 212 24.36 20.11 2.09
C THR A 212 22.97 20.43 1.58
N PRO A 213 22.21 21.35 2.23
CA PRO A 213 20.85 21.68 1.82
C PRO A 213 20.77 22.11 0.35
N GLY A 214 19.74 21.65 -0.36
CA GLY A 214 19.50 22.03 -1.75
C GLY A 214 18.75 23.37 -1.88
N ASP A 215 18.67 23.87 -3.10
CA ASP A 215 18.02 25.17 -3.38
C ASP A 215 16.55 25.19 -2.97
N TYR A 216 15.84 24.07 -3.15
CA TYR A 216 14.42 23.97 -2.81
C TYR A 216 14.17 24.22 -1.30
N GLU A 217 14.90 23.53 -0.42
CA GLU A 217 14.75 23.69 1.03
C GLU A 217 15.16 25.10 1.47
N LEU A 218 16.25 25.61 0.91
CA LEU A 218 16.73 26.97 1.22
C LEU A 218 15.73 28.05 0.81
N GLU A 219 15.11 27.91 -0.36
CA GLU A 219 14.07 28.84 -0.83
C GLU A 219 12.82 28.77 0.05
N ARG A 220 12.37 27.54 0.41
CA ARG A 220 11.18 27.36 1.26
C ARG A 220 11.39 27.85 2.68
N ALA A 221 12.60 27.77 3.20
CA ALA A 221 12.99 28.28 4.53
C ALA A 221 13.39 29.77 4.54
N ASN A 222 13.20 30.50 3.43
CA ASN A 222 13.69 31.88 3.29
C ASN A 222 15.20 32.01 3.63
N ARG A 223 15.98 30.97 3.39
CA ARG A 223 17.41 30.82 3.74
C ARG A 223 17.68 30.84 5.25
N GLU A 224 16.68 30.64 6.07
CA GLU A 224 16.88 30.42 7.51
C GLU A 224 17.39 29.00 7.75
N VAL A 225 18.63 28.90 8.25
CA VAL A 225 19.30 27.62 8.50
C VAL A 225 19.76 27.58 9.95
N VAL A 226 19.44 26.50 10.65
CA VAL A 226 19.98 26.21 12.00
C VAL A 226 21.17 25.28 11.83
N GLU A 227 22.36 25.77 12.17
CA GLU A 227 23.59 25.01 12.03
C GLU A 227 23.84 24.14 13.27
N GLN A 228 24.08 22.84 13.05
CA GLN A 228 24.48 21.88 14.06
C GLN A 228 25.91 21.42 13.77
N ILE A 229 26.90 22.19 14.23
CA ILE A 229 28.32 21.99 13.90
C ILE A 229 29.01 21.07 14.91
N ILE A 230 28.56 21.07 16.16
CA ILE A 230 29.19 20.32 17.25
C ILE A 230 28.77 18.86 17.23
N ARG A 231 29.75 17.97 17.19
CA ARG A 231 29.58 16.51 17.33
C ARG A 231 29.98 16.08 18.75
N PRO A 232 29.04 16.00 19.71
CA PRO A 232 29.36 15.76 21.12
C PRO A 232 29.83 14.33 21.42
N THR A 233 29.72 13.41 20.48
CA THR A 233 30.05 11.98 20.65
C THR A 233 31.55 11.67 20.67
N GLY A 234 32.44 12.66 20.42
CA GLY A 234 33.87 12.44 20.36
C GLY A 234 34.37 11.58 19.19
N LEU A 235 33.46 11.21 18.27
CA LEU A 235 33.84 10.50 17.03
C LEU A 235 34.56 11.47 16.11
N VAL A 236 35.79 11.15 15.78
CA VAL A 236 36.62 11.88 14.79
C VAL A 236 36.42 11.27 13.42
N ASP A 237 36.58 12.11 12.38
CA ASP A 237 36.56 11.62 11.02
C ASP A 237 37.70 10.62 10.78
N PRO A 238 37.51 9.62 9.89
CA PRO A 238 38.58 8.68 9.55
C PRO A 238 39.76 9.43 8.95
N ARG A 239 40.98 8.98 9.32
CA ARG A 239 42.19 9.51 8.68
C ARG A 239 42.23 9.01 7.25
N ILE A 240 42.34 9.92 6.30
CA ILE A 240 42.58 9.63 4.89
C ILE A 240 44.03 9.36 4.66
#